data_c7fe46202547fcb26397f429cc186f50
#
_entry.id   c7fe46202547fcb26397f429cc186f50
#
_cell.length_a   1.000
_cell.length_b   1.000
_cell.length_c   1.000
_cell.angle_alpha   90.00
_cell.angle_beta   90.00
_cell.angle_gamma   90.00
#
_symmetry.space_group_name_H-M   'P 1'
#
loop_
_entity.id
_entity.type
_entity.pdbx_description
1 polymer ?
#
loop_
_entity_poly.entity_id
_entity_poly.type
_entity_poly.pdbx_seq_one_letter_code
_entity_poly.pdbx_strand_id
1 'polypeptide(L)'
;VDVHREQAGRFRIDRDAAEKRLKEVKVYSALRPEIVFPPESLAIFGRGISAQAGNRVRTRLGEMPLLTDWVAATRDNPFLASFFSVDFVDIAAIVFSLLALLFSFDAVTREKEGGTLSLQLSNPVSRSSLLAGKAAGILLTLVPVLLFCFLLGGGVILASGGLAFGAREWGRLAFLALSALVYMSAFVFLGLAVSARTRSSVTSLVLCLFLWVLLVFVIPNLASYFAESFVGVQSRD
;
A
#
# COMPACT_ATOMS: atom_id res chain seq x y z
N VAL A 1 -6.58 -10.82 -14.02
CA VAL A 1 -7.42 -10.47 -15.19
C VAL A 1 -8.80 -11.04 -15.02
N ASP A 2 -8.91 -12.33 -14.66
CA ASP A 2 -10.21 -12.99 -14.46
C ASP A 2 -11.00 -12.40 -13.29
N VAL A 3 -10.32 -12.05 -12.19
CA VAL A 3 -10.94 -11.42 -11.02
C VAL A 3 -11.59 -10.07 -11.36
N HIS A 4 -10.96 -9.26 -12.21
CA HIS A 4 -11.53 -7.97 -12.61
C HIS A 4 -12.74 -8.14 -13.55
N ARG A 5 -12.69 -9.11 -14.47
CA ARG A 5 -13.84 -9.46 -15.34
C ARG A 5 -15.00 -10.00 -14.51
N GLU A 6 -14.72 -10.80 -13.51
CA GLU A 6 -15.71 -11.30 -12.56
C GLU A 6 -16.33 -10.17 -11.72
N GLN A 7 -15.52 -9.23 -11.23
CA GLN A 7 -16.01 -8.05 -10.51
C GLN A 7 -16.87 -7.14 -11.39
N ALA A 8 -16.47 -6.92 -12.65
CA ALA A 8 -17.27 -6.16 -13.60
C ALA A 8 -18.60 -6.86 -13.96
N GLY A 9 -18.58 -8.19 -14.05
CA GLY A 9 -19.79 -9.01 -14.23
C GLY A 9 -20.72 -8.91 -13.02
N ARG A 10 -20.20 -9.05 -11.82
CA ARG A 10 -20.97 -8.90 -10.56
C ARG A 10 -21.55 -7.50 -10.42
N PHE A 11 -20.79 -6.45 -10.76
CA PHE A 11 -21.30 -5.08 -10.75
C PHE A 11 -22.55 -4.90 -11.62
N ARG A 12 -22.56 -5.44 -12.85
CA ARG A 12 -23.74 -5.37 -13.73
C ARG A 12 -24.94 -6.08 -13.13
N ILE A 13 -24.75 -7.28 -12.62
CA ILE A 13 -25.81 -8.09 -11.98
C ILE A 13 -26.38 -7.35 -10.75
N ASP A 14 -25.51 -6.80 -9.93
CA ASP A 14 -25.89 -6.10 -8.71
C ASP A 14 -26.64 -4.80 -9.02
N ARG A 15 -26.20 -4.04 -10.03
CA ARG A 15 -26.88 -2.84 -10.50
C ARG A 15 -28.27 -3.14 -11.00
N ASP A 16 -28.40 -4.16 -11.86
CA ASP A 16 -29.69 -4.55 -12.45
C ASP A 16 -30.65 -5.09 -11.37
N ALA A 17 -30.12 -5.78 -10.36
CA ALA A 17 -30.89 -6.23 -9.20
C ALA A 17 -31.35 -5.04 -8.34
N ALA A 18 -30.51 -4.03 -8.12
CA ALA A 18 -30.87 -2.81 -7.40
C ALA A 18 -31.96 -2.01 -8.14
N GLU A 19 -31.85 -1.86 -9.47
CA GLU A 19 -32.88 -1.19 -10.29
C GLU A 19 -34.24 -1.94 -10.26
N LYS A 20 -34.23 -3.28 -10.32
CA LYS A 20 -35.45 -4.07 -10.20
C LYS A 20 -36.12 -3.89 -8.86
N ARG A 21 -35.36 -3.91 -7.75
CA ARG A 21 -35.89 -3.68 -6.40
C ARG A 21 -36.51 -2.29 -6.27
N LEU A 22 -35.90 -1.26 -6.86
CA LEU A 22 -36.46 0.09 -6.85
C LEU A 22 -37.80 0.20 -7.60
N LYS A 23 -37.98 -0.56 -8.70
CA LYS A 23 -39.22 -0.58 -9.46
C LYS A 23 -40.37 -1.35 -8.77
N GLU A 24 -40.05 -2.29 -7.88
CA GLU A 24 -41.02 -3.09 -7.14
C GLU A 24 -41.55 -2.40 -5.87
N VAL A 25 -40.90 -1.32 -5.41
CA VAL A 25 -41.29 -0.61 -4.21
C VAL A 25 -42.49 0.29 -4.50
N LYS A 26 -43.65 -0.01 -3.90
CA LYS A 26 -44.90 0.73 -4.05
C LYS A 26 -45.11 1.86 -3.02
N VAL A 27 -44.30 1.92 -1.96
CA VAL A 27 -44.42 2.85 -0.84
C VAL A 27 -43.12 3.64 -0.66
N TYR A 28 -43.21 4.96 -0.63
CA TYR A 28 -42.06 5.87 -0.54
C TYR A 28 -41.20 5.64 0.70
N SER A 29 -41.81 5.29 1.83
CA SER A 29 -41.10 4.98 3.09
C SER A 29 -40.32 3.70 3.08
N ALA A 30 -40.56 2.81 2.11
CA ALA A 30 -39.83 1.56 1.92
C ALA A 30 -38.70 1.68 0.89
N LEU A 31 -38.50 2.87 0.32
CA LEU A 31 -37.48 3.11 -0.69
C LEU A 31 -36.10 3.11 -0.01
N ARG A 32 -35.27 2.12 -0.34
CA ARG A 32 -33.90 2.01 0.12
C ARG A 32 -32.98 1.99 -1.09
N PRO A 33 -32.62 3.16 -1.63
CA PRO A 33 -31.74 3.21 -2.78
C PRO A 33 -30.36 2.65 -2.39
N GLU A 34 -29.89 1.70 -3.18
CA GLU A 34 -28.58 1.08 -3.04
C GLU A 34 -27.69 1.64 -4.17
N ILE A 35 -26.66 2.39 -3.79
CA ILE A 35 -25.68 2.92 -4.74
C ILE A 35 -24.55 1.90 -4.83
N VAL A 36 -24.35 1.34 -6.03
CA VAL A 36 -23.26 0.42 -6.32
C VAL A 36 -22.17 1.18 -7.07
N PHE A 37 -20.95 1.19 -6.53
CA PHE A 37 -19.82 1.84 -7.17
C PHE A 37 -19.16 0.88 -8.19
N PRO A 38 -18.79 1.39 -9.38
CA PRO A 38 -18.07 0.58 -10.36
C PRO A 38 -16.68 0.19 -9.83
N PRO A 39 -16.16 -0.99 -10.19
CA PRO A 39 -14.81 -1.39 -9.83
C PRO A 39 -13.79 -0.42 -10.41
N GLU A 40 -12.84 0.05 -9.56
CA GLU A 40 -11.79 0.95 -10.00
C GLU A 40 -10.79 0.24 -10.92
N SER A 41 -10.31 0.97 -11.94
CA SER A 41 -9.36 0.46 -12.94
C SER A 41 -8.02 0.03 -12.33
N LEU A 42 -7.60 0.64 -11.21
CA LEU A 42 -6.36 0.33 -10.49
C LEU A 42 -6.56 -0.62 -9.30
N ALA A 43 -7.75 -1.21 -9.11
CA ALA A 43 -8.01 -2.19 -8.05
C ALA A 43 -7.14 -3.46 -8.16
N ILE A 44 -6.44 -3.66 -9.29
CA ILE A 44 -5.46 -4.73 -9.48
C ILE A 44 -4.17 -4.44 -8.71
N PHE A 45 -3.76 -3.15 -8.60
CA PHE A 45 -2.57 -2.75 -7.85
C PHE A 45 -2.86 -2.63 -6.35
N GLY A 46 -4.02 -2.09 -5.99
CA GLY A 46 -4.42 -1.93 -4.59
C GLY A 46 -5.92 -1.72 -4.49
N ARG A 47 -6.58 -2.51 -3.66
CA ARG A 47 -8.03 -2.41 -3.42
C ARG A 47 -8.39 -1.19 -2.60
N GLY A 48 -7.40 -0.57 -1.93
CA GLY A 48 -7.59 0.61 -1.12
C GLY A 48 -8.72 0.45 -0.08
N ILE A 49 -9.37 1.57 0.23
CA ILE A 49 -10.48 1.62 1.21
C ILE A 49 -11.70 0.79 0.75
N SER A 50 -11.87 0.57 -0.56
CA SER A 50 -13.00 -0.21 -1.09
C SER A 50 -13.02 -1.67 -0.65
N ALA A 51 -11.85 -2.24 -0.30
CA ALA A 51 -11.76 -3.59 0.26
C ALA A 51 -12.36 -3.68 1.68
N GLN A 52 -12.24 -2.62 2.47
CA GLN A 52 -12.73 -2.56 3.85
C GLN A 52 -14.14 -1.96 3.93
N ALA A 53 -14.41 -0.90 3.15
CA ALA A 53 -15.69 -0.20 3.14
C ALA A 53 -16.77 -0.90 2.29
N GLY A 54 -16.39 -1.82 1.40
CA GLY A 54 -17.33 -2.41 0.43
C GLY A 54 -17.61 -1.47 -0.75
N ASN A 55 -18.33 -1.98 -1.74
CA ASN A 55 -18.69 -1.24 -2.96
C ASN A 55 -20.18 -0.84 -3.01
N ARG A 56 -20.90 -0.97 -1.90
CA ARG A 56 -22.34 -0.71 -1.81
C ARG A 56 -22.65 0.21 -0.65
N VAL A 57 -23.44 1.22 -0.93
CA VAL A 57 -23.96 2.13 0.08
C VAL A 57 -25.49 2.08 0.05
N ARG A 58 -26.10 1.77 1.18
CA ARG A 58 -27.55 1.84 1.37
C ARG A 58 -27.88 3.14 2.08
N THR A 59 -28.81 3.89 1.51
CA THR A 59 -29.35 5.08 2.13
C THR A 59 -30.76 4.81 2.59
N ARG A 60 -31.12 5.23 3.82
CA ARG A 60 -32.49 5.21 4.31
C ARG A 60 -33.10 6.59 4.13
N LEU A 61 -34.08 6.66 3.21
CA LEU A 61 -34.88 7.88 3.01
C LEU A 61 -35.94 7.91 4.11
N GLY A 62 -35.89 8.91 4.96
CA GLY A 62 -36.89 9.10 6.03
C GLY A 62 -36.32 9.25 7.43
N GLU A 63 -35.05 9.01 7.65
CA GLU A 63 -34.37 9.33 8.89
C GLU A 63 -33.43 10.53 8.67
N MET A 64 -33.58 11.58 9.47
CA MET A 64 -32.66 12.70 9.48
C MET A 64 -31.83 12.63 10.78
N PRO A 65 -30.51 12.64 10.72
CA PRO A 65 -29.63 12.71 9.53
C PRO A 65 -29.66 11.44 8.68
N LEU A 66 -29.41 11.58 7.37
CA LEU A 66 -29.30 10.45 6.43
C LEU A 66 -28.29 9.44 6.94
N LEU A 67 -28.76 8.32 7.45
CA LEU A 67 -27.90 7.23 7.89
C LEU A 67 -27.42 6.46 6.66
N THR A 68 -26.13 6.52 6.41
CA THR A 68 -25.48 5.80 5.32
C THR A 68 -24.83 4.54 5.88
N ASP A 69 -25.43 3.39 5.61
CA ASP A 69 -24.85 2.11 6.00
C ASP A 69 -23.94 1.60 4.91
N TRP A 70 -22.65 1.51 5.18
CA TRP A 70 -21.69 0.82 4.33
C TRP A 70 -21.91 -0.68 4.45
N VAL A 71 -22.22 -1.32 3.33
CA VAL A 71 -22.34 -2.79 3.30
C VAL A 71 -20.96 -3.35 3.06
N ALA A 72 -20.29 -3.78 4.12
CA ALA A 72 -19.01 -4.46 4.00
C ALA A 72 -19.14 -5.70 3.11
N ALA A 73 -18.20 -5.87 2.19
CA ALA A 73 -18.22 -6.99 1.24
C ALA A 73 -18.04 -8.36 1.92
N THR A 74 -17.55 -8.36 3.15
CA THR A 74 -17.24 -9.59 3.89
C THR A 74 -17.96 -9.57 5.24
N ARG A 75 -18.97 -10.41 5.37
CA ARG A 75 -19.61 -10.72 6.66
C ARG A 75 -18.78 -11.68 7.53
N ASP A 76 -17.70 -12.20 6.96
CA ASP A 76 -16.88 -13.21 7.62
C ASP A 76 -15.66 -12.56 8.25
N ASN A 77 -15.57 -12.69 9.56
CA ASN A 77 -14.45 -12.43 10.46
C ASN A 77 -13.48 -11.31 10.00
N PRO A 78 -13.58 -10.08 10.52
CA PRO A 78 -12.75 -8.94 10.10
C PRO A 78 -11.24 -9.21 10.23
N PHE A 79 -10.84 -10.11 11.14
CA PHE A 79 -9.46 -10.56 11.29
C PHE A 79 -8.95 -11.32 10.06
N LEU A 80 -9.73 -12.25 9.50
CA LEU A 80 -9.33 -13.03 8.33
C LEU A 80 -9.34 -12.18 7.06
N ALA A 81 -10.28 -11.24 6.93
CA ALA A 81 -10.34 -10.33 5.79
C ALA A 81 -9.08 -9.43 5.69
N SER A 82 -8.53 -9.02 6.83
CA SER A 82 -7.32 -8.20 6.88
C SER A 82 -6.05 -8.97 6.49
N PHE A 83 -5.97 -10.27 6.80
CA PHE A 83 -4.82 -11.11 6.46
C PHE A 83 -4.81 -11.60 5.01
N PHE A 84 -5.97 -11.71 4.35
CA PHE A 84 -6.08 -12.25 3.00
C PHE A 84 -6.20 -11.19 1.90
N SER A 85 -6.29 -9.91 2.24
CA SER A 85 -6.28 -8.83 1.27
C SER A 85 -4.87 -8.30 1.01
N VAL A 86 -3.91 -9.18 0.73
CA VAL A 86 -2.54 -8.76 0.36
C VAL A 86 -2.61 -8.24 -1.07
N ASP A 87 -2.55 -6.93 -1.20
CA ASP A 87 -2.52 -6.25 -2.48
C ASP A 87 -1.10 -6.22 -3.07
N PHE A 88 -0.99 -6.04 -4.38
CA PHE A 88 0.31 -5.90 -5.04
C PHE A 88 1.16 -4.78 -4.41
N VAL A 89 0.52 -3.68 -4.00
CA VAL A 89 1.18 -2.56 -3.31
C VAL A 89 1.75 -2.99 -1.97
N ASP A 90 1.03 -3.79 -1.19
CA ASP A 90 1.49 -4.28 0.11
C ASP A 90 2.69 -5.22 -0.05
N ILE A 91 2.61 -6.16 -1.01
CA ILE A 91 3.74 -7.05 -1.32
C ILE A 91 4.94 -6.22 -1.76
N ALA A 92 4.74 -5.28 -2.68
CA ALA A 92 5.80 -4.43 -3.18
C ALA A 92 6.42 -3.58 -2.04
N ALA A 93 5.60 -3.00 -1.16
CA ALA A 93 6.07 -2.24 -0.02
C ALA A 93 6.93 -3.10 0.94
N ILE A 94 6.48 -4.32 1.27
CA ILE A 94 7.21 -5.26 2.13
C ILE A 94 8.53 -5.66 1.48
N VAL A 95 8.50 -6.06 0.22
CA VAL A 95 9.70 -6.54 -0.49
C VAL A 95 10.71 -5.42 -0.72
N PHE A 96 10.27 -4.24 -1.22
CA PHE A 96 11.19 -3.15 -1.48
C PHE A 96 11.76 -2.51 -0.22
N SER A 97 10.99 -2.44 0.88
CA SER A 97 11.53 -1.96 2.16
C SER A 97 12.58 -2.90 2.73
N LEU A 98 12.34 -4.23 2.64
CA LEU A 98 13.32 -5.22 3.08
C LEU A 98 14.59 -5.19 2.22
N LEU A 99 14.45 -5.14 0.89
CA LEU A 99 15.58 -5.00 -0.03
C LEU A 99 16.38 -3.73 0.24
N ALA A 100 15.70 -2.59 0.45
CA ALA A 100 16.34 -1.32 0.77
C ALA A 100 17.22 -1.43 2.03
N LEU A 101 16.73 -2.09 3.08
CA LEU A 101 17.50 -2.34 4.29
C LEU A 101 18.65 -3.33 4.05
N LEU A 102 18.42 -4.41 3.28
CA LEU A 102 19.46 -5.40 2.98
C LEU A 102 20.59 -4.83 2.13
N PHE A 103 20.34 -3.82 1.30
CA PHE A 103 21.39 -3.14 0.54
C PHE A 103 22.12 -2.04 1.35
N SER A 104 21.53 -1.57 2.47
CA SER A 104 22.06 -0.44 3.22
C SER A 104 22.67 -0.79 4.58
N PHE A 105 22.32 -1.96 5.19
CA PHE A 105 22.74 -2.31 6.55
C PHE A 105 24.25 -2.38 6.75
N ASP A 106 25.00 -2.81 5.75
CA ASP A 106 26.47 -2.98 5.84
C ASP A 106 27.27 -1.92 5.08
N ALA A 107 26.58 -0.97 4.43
CA ALA A 107 27.20 0.02 3.55
C ALA A 107 28.29 0.88 4.22
N VAL A 108 28.21 1.07 5.53
CA VAL A 108 29.23 1.81 6.33
C VAL A 108 29.94 0.88 7.30
N THR A 109 29.22 -0.07 7.92
CA THR A 109 29.80 -1.00 8.91
C THR A 109 30.88 -1.89 8.30
N ARG A 110 30.68 -2.37 7.08
CA ARG A 110 31.67 -3.18 6.36
C ARG A 110 33.01 -2.47 6.19
N GLU A 111 33.00 -1.16 5.91
CA GLU A 111 34.21 -0.37 5.79
C GLU A 111 34.87 -0.08 7.14
N LYS A 112 34.06 0.01 8.22
CA LYS A 112 34.60 0.10 9.58
C LYS A 112 35.29 -1.19 9.99
N GLU A 113 34.66 -2.34 9.74
CA GLU A 113 35.21 -3.67 10.04
C GLU A 113 36.49 -3.94 9.24
N GLY A 114 36.53 -3.53 7.96
CA GLY A 114 37.70 -3.68 7.10
C GLY A 114 38.77 -2.62 7.30
N GLY A 115 38.58 -1.63 8.18
CA GLY A 115 39.52 -0.53 8.41
C GLY A 115 39.66 0.46 7.25
N THR A 116 38.91 0.27 6.17
CA THR A 116 39.01 1.09 4.94
C THR A 116 38.34 2.45 5.06
N LEU A 117 37.46 2.63 6.04
CA LEU A 117 36.77 3.91 6.27
C LEU A 117 37.75 5.04 6.59
N SER A 118 38.80 4.76 7.36
CA SER A 118 39.84 5.77 7.70
C SER A 118 40.62 6.23 6.45
N LEU A 119 40.87 5.30 5.52
CA LEU A 119 41.53 5.59 4.25
C LEU A 119 40.63 6.47 3.33
N GLN A 120 39.33 6.21 3.30
CA GLN A 120 38.40 7.03 2.53
C GLN A 120 38.27 8.45 3.12
N LEU A 121 38.29 8.58 4.44
CA LEU A 121 38.20 9.87 5.13
C LEU A 121 39.50 10.64 5.15
N SER A 122 40.63 10.06 4.73
CA SER A 122 41.89 10.78 4.52
C SER A 122 41.90 11.67 3.27
N ASN A 123 40.99 11.36 2.32
CA ASN A 123 40.73 12.20 1.18
C ASN A 123 39.87 13.42 1.60
N PRO A 124 39.96 14.59 0.91
CA PRO A 124 39.17 15.77 1.24
C PRO A 124 37.69 15.63 0.82
N VAL A 125 37.04 14.57 1.31
CA VAL A 125 35.61 14.28 1.05
C VAL A 125 34.81 14.44 2.33
N SER A 126 33.73 15.20 2.29
CA SER A 126 32.86 15.35 3.45
C SER A 126 32.12 14.05 3.79
N ARG A 127 31.86 13.81 5.08
CA ARG A 127 31.12 12.62 5.53
C ARG A 127 29.71 12.56 4.93
N SER A 128 29.08 13.70 4.75
CA SER A 128 27.74 13.80 4.10
C SER A 128 27.80 13.42 2.63
N SER A 129 28.83 13.82 1.90
CA SER A 129 29.01 13.45 0.51
C SER A 129 29.23 11.95 0.34
N LEU A 130 29.99 11.33 1.25
CA LEU A 130 30.21 9.89 1.27
C LEU A 130 28.89 9.13 1.49
N LEU A 131 28.09 9.54 2.47
CA LEU A 131 26.79 8.92 2.74
C LEU A 131 25.80 9.13 1.60
N ALA A 132 25.78 10.35 1.02
CA ALA A 132 24.92 10.66 -0.13
C ALA A 132 25.32 9.82 -1.36
N GLY A 133 26.60 9.63 -1.62
CA GLY A 133 27.10 8.76 -2.68
C GLY A 133 26.68 7.30 -2.50
N LYS A 134 26.76 6.79 -1.27
CA LYS A 134 26.28 5.43 -0.95
C LYS A 134 24.77 5.30 -1.12
N ALA A 135 24.00 6.27 -0.61
CA ALA A 135 22.55 6.30 -0.80
C ALA A 135 22.19 6.34 -2.30
N ALA A 136 22.85 7.19 -3.07
CA ALA A 136 22.63 7.30 -4.52
C ALA A 136 22.98 5.98 -5.24
N GLY A 137 24.06 5.30 -4.88
CA GLY A 137 24.43 4.01 -5.45
C GLY A 137 23.39 2.92 -5.18
N ILE A 138 22.90 2.84 -3.93
CA ILE A 138 21.84 1.89 -3.56
C ILE A 138 20.55 2.20 -4.31
N LEU A 139 20.12 3.46 -4.34
CA LEU A 139 18.93 3.88 -5.05
C LEU A 139 19.04 3.64 -6.56
N LEU A 140 20.20 3.91 -7.16
CA LEU A 140 20.45 3.64 -8.58
C LEU A 140 20.32 2.17 -8.94
N THR A 141 20.59 1.26 -7.99
CA THR A 141 20.41 -0.18 -8.14
C THR A 141 18.94 -0.59 -7.98
N LEU A 142 18.24 -0.03 -7.02
CA LEU A 142 16.87 -0.45 -6.66
C LEU A 142 15.79 0.22 -7.52
N VAL A 143 15.99 1.46 -7.96
CA VAL A 143 15.01 2.22 -8.76
C VAL A 143 14.68 1.53 -10.10
N PRO A 144 15.65 1.01 -10.88
CA PRO A 144 15.32 0.28 -12.10
C PRO A 144 14.47 -0.96 -11.85
N VAL A 145 14.71 -1.69 -10.75
CA VAL A 145 13.93 -2.87 -10.37
C VAL A 145 12.50 -2.46 -10.02
N LEU A 146 12.33 -1.40 -9.24
CA LEU A 146 11.03 -0.84 -8.90
C LEU A 146 10.25 -0.45 -10.17
N LEU A 147 10.88 0.34 -11.06
CA LEU A 147 10.25 0.78 -12.30
C LEU A 147 9.88 -0.39 -13.21
N PHE A 148 10.75 -1.40 -13.28
CA PHE A 148 10.46 -2.60 -14.07
C PHE A 148 9.24 -3.35 -13.54
N CYS A 149 9.08 -3.50 -12.22
CA CYS A 149 7.89 -4.11 -11.62
C CYS A 149 6.61 -3.31 -11.93
N PHE A 150 6.67 -1.96 -11.88
CA PHE A 150 5.53 -1.12 -12.24
C PHE A 150 5.19 -1.19 -13.73
N LEU A 151 6.19 -1.22 -14.60
CA LEU A 151 6.00 -1.37 -16.06
C LEU A 151 5.41 -2.74 -16.39
N LEU A 152 5.88 -3.82 -15.75
CA LEU A 152 5.30 -5.15 -15.94
C LEU A 152 3.84 -5.18 -15.47
N GLY A 153 3.53 -4.65 -14.29
CA GLY A 153 2.16 -4.56 -13.80
C GLY A 153 1.25 -3.76 -14.73
N GLY A 154 1.69 -2.58 -15.18
CA GLY A 154 0.98 -1.78 -16.16
C GLY A 154 0.81 -2.47 -17.52
N GLY A 155 1.85 -3.17 -17.98
CA GLY A 155 1.83 -3.95 -19.23
C GLY A 155 0.82 -5.10 -19.20
N VAL A 156 0.73 -5.82 -18.07
CA VAL A 156 -0.28 -6.88 -17.89
C VAL A 156 -1.71 -6.31 -17.97
N ILE A 157 -1.95 -5.13 -17.39
CA ILE A 157 -3.26 -4.48 -17.46
C ILE A 157 -3.59 -4.06 -18.89
N LEU A 158 -2.65 -3.47 -19.62
CA LEU A 158 -2.82 -3.09 -21.02
C LEU A 158 -3.12 -4.33 -21.89
N ALA A 159 -2.39 -5.41 -21.70
CA ALA A 159 -2.56 -6.65 -22.45
C ALA A 159 -3.92 -7.31 -22.18
N SER A 160 -4.55 -7.06 -21.03
CA SER A 160 -5.85 -7.62 -20.67
C SER A 160 -7.03 -7.06 -21.48
N GLY A 161 -6.81 -5.94 -22.23
CA GLY A 161 -7.80 -5.35 -23.14
C GLY A 161 -9.11 -4.86 -22.49
N GLY A 162 -9.20 -4.91 -21.15
CA GLY A 162 -10.43 -4.60 -20.42
C GLY A 162 -10.60 -3.14 -19.98
N LEU A 163 -9.56 -2.32 -20.13
CA LEU A 163 -9.54 -0.96 -19.60
C LEU A 163 -8.94 0.01 -20.64
N ALA A 164 -9.68 1.08 -20.93
CA ALA A 164 -9.13 2.21 -21.66
C ALA A 164 -8.18 2.97 -20.73
N PHE A 165 -6.86 2.76 -20.89
CA PHE A 165 -5.84 3.50 -20.15
C PHE A 165 -5.73 4.93 -20.73
N GLY A 166 -6.36 5.88 -20.06
CA GLY A 166 -6.25 7.30 -20.36
C GLY A 166 -5.07 7.96 -19.63
N ALA A 167 -4.86 9.26 -19.91
CA ALA A 167 -3.80 10.04 -19.26
C ALA A 167 -3.95 10.10 -17.72
N ARG A 168 -5.19 10.01 -17.21
CA ARG A 168 -5.49 10.01 -15.76
C ARG A 168 -4.94 8.76 -15.08
N GLU A 169 -5.08 7.58 -15.68
CA GLU A 169 -4.62 6.31 -15.15
C GLU A 169 -3.09 6.24 -15.12
N TRP A 170 -2.44 6.73 -16.16
CA TRP A 170 -0.98 6.89 -16.18
C TRP A 170 -0.47 7.84 -15.11
N GLY A 171 -1.17 8.95 -14.86
CA GLY A 171 -0.86 9.88 -13.77
C GLY A 171 -0.97 9.24 -12.38
N ARG A 172 -1.99 8.42 -12.15
CA ARG A 172 -2.17 7.68 -10.90
C ARG A 172 -1.06 6.63 -10.71
N LEU A 173 -0.71 5.90 -11.76
CA LEU A 173 0.37 4.92 -11.72
C LEU A 173 1.73 5.58 -11.44
N ALA A 174 2.01 6.71 -12.07
CA ALA A 174 3.22 7.49 -11.82
C ALA A 174 3.28 8.02 -10.39
N PHE A 175 2.15 8.51 -9.84
CA PHE A 175 2.07 8.94 -8.45
C PHE A 175 2.32 7.79 -7.47
N LEU A 176 1.79 6.60 -7.77
CA LEU A 176 1.98 5.41 -6.97
C LEU A 176 3.44 4.93 -7.01
N ALA A 177 4.07 4.96 -8.19
CA ALA A 177 5.50 4.65 -8.34
C ALA A 177 6.39 5.67 -7.61
N LEU A 178 6.03 6.96 -7.64
CA LEU A 178 6.74 8.01 -6.91
C LEU A 178 6.62 7.83 -5.39
N SER A 179 5.42 7.52 -4.89
CA SER A 179 5.22 7.24 -3.46
C SER A 179 6.00 6.01 -2.99
N ALA A 180 6.05 4.94 -3.80
CA ALA A 180 6.86 3.76 -3.53
C ALA A 180 8.37 4.10 -3.51
N LEU A 181 8.83 4.97 -4.40
CA LEU A 181 10.21 5.44 -4.43
C LEU A 181 10.57 6.25 -3.18
N VAL A 182 9.70 7.15 -2.73
CA VAL A 182 9.88 7.91 -1.49
C VAL A 182 9.91 6.96 -0.28
N TYR A 183 8.98 6.02 -0.24
CA TYR A 183 8.92 5.00 0.82
C TYR A 183 10.20 4.15 0.86
N MET A 184 10.65 3.63 -0.28
CA MET A 184 11.89 2.85 -0.38
C MET A 184 13.12 3.66 0.04
N SER A 185 13.21 4.93 -0.37
CA SER A 185 14.32 5.82 -0.01
C SER A 185 14.40 6.07 1.51
N ALA A 186 13.26 6.15 2.19
CA ALA A 186 13.21 6.28 3.64
C ALA A 186 13.88 5.07 4.33
N PHE A 187 13.65 3.85 3.85
CA PHE A 187 14.31 2.65 4.38
C PHE A 187 15.80 2.58 4.03
N VAL A 188 16.22 3.07 2.86
CA VAL A 188 17.64 3.20 2.52
C VAL A 188 18.34 4.13 3.51
N PHE A 189 17.78 5.31 3.78
CA PHE A 189 18.35 6.26 4.75
C PHE A 189 18.33 5.70 6.18
N LEU A 190 17.29 4.99 6.56
CA LEU A 190 17.21 4.33 7.86
C LEU A 190 18.32 3.27 8.02
N GLY A 191 18.52 2.42 7.04
CA GLY A 191 19.57 1.40 7.04
C GLY A 191 20.97 2.03 7.06
N LEU A 192 21.21 3.08 6.28
CA LEU A 192 22.46 3.85 6.32
C LEU A 192 22.70 4.51 7.68
N ALA A 193 21.65 5.05 8.31
CA ALA A 193 21.77 5.65 9.64
C ALA A 193 22.13 4.62 10.72
N VAL A 194 21.54 3.44 10.67
CA VAL A 194 21.87 2.31 11.55
C VAL A 194 23.31 1.85 11.29
N SER A 195 23.66 1.63 10.02
CA SER A 195 25.02 1.23 9.59
C SER A 195 26.08 2.24 10.03
N ALA A 196 25.79 3.53 9.95
CA ALA A 196 26.70 4.58 10.40
C ALA A 196 26.93 4.59 11.93
N ARG A 197 25.95 4.11 12.72
CA ARG A 197 26.03 4.11 14.20
C ARG A 197 26.55 2.82 14.78
N THR A 198 26.42 1.70 14.09
CA THR A 198 26.89 0.38 14.53
C THR A 198 28.37 0.18 14.20
N ARG A 199 29.01 -0.76 14.91
CA ARG A 199 30.41 -1.13 14.69
C ARG A 199 30.56 -2.46 13.96
N SER A 200 29.51 -3.30 13.98
CA SER A 200 29.49 -4.63 13.39
C SER A 200 28.33 -4.76 12.40
N SER A 201 28.59 -5.37 11.25
CA SER A 201 27.59 -5.62 10.21
C SER A 201 26.48 -6.54 10.72
N VAL A 202 26.79 -7.51 11.57
CA VAL A 202 25.81 -8.39 12.21
C VAL A 202 24.85 -7.60 13.11
N THR A 203 25.41 -6.71 13.96
CA THR A 203 24.58 -5.84 14.83
C THR A 203 23.72 -4.89 14.02
N SER A 204 24.26 -4.36 12.92
CA SER A 204 23.50 -3.48 12.01
C SER A 204 22.33 -4.23 11.40
N LEU A 205 22.55 -5.45 10.89
CA LEU A 205 21.51 -6.29 10.29
C LEU A 205 20.38 -6.58 11.29
N VAL A 206 20.73 -7.02 12.50
CA VAL A 206 19.73 -7.36 13.53
C VAL A 206 18.90 -6.12 13.90
N LEU A 207 19.53 -4.97 14.08
CA LEU A 207 18.82 -3.72 14.36
C LEU A 207 17.93 -3.28 13.19
N CYS A 208 18.41 -3.38 11.96
CA CYS A 208 17.62 -3.07 10.77
C CYS A 208 16.38 -3.98 10.66
N LEU A 209 16.54 -5.28 10.86
CA LEU A 209 15.42 -6.22 10.83
C LEU A 209 14.43 -5.96 11.97
N PHE A 210 14.91 -5.67 13.17
CA PHE A 210 14.04 -5.31 14.30
C PHE A 210 13.22 -4.05 13.99
N LEU A 211 13.88 -2.99 13.50
CA LEU A 211 13.21 -1.75 13.11
C LEU A 211 12.22 -1.98 11.95
N TRP A 212 12.57 -2.84 11.01
CA TRP A 212 11.69 -3.18 9.89
C TRP A 212 10.41 -3.87 10.37
N VAL A 213 10.51 -4.89 11.22
CA VAL A 213 9.34 -5.55 11.80
C VAL A 213 8.47 -4.56 12.57
N LEU A 214 9.11 -3.70 13.35
CA LEU A 214 8.40 -2.69 14.14
C LEU A 214 7.66 -1.68 13.25
N LEU A 215 8.31 -1.15 12.20
CA LEU A 215 7.73 -0.15 11.32
C LEU A 215 6.67 -0.72 10.36
N VAL A 216 6.91 -1.93 9.82
CA VAL A 216 6.05 -2.49 8.78
C VAL A 216 4.88 -3.29 9.36
N PHE A 217 5.06 -3.96 10.49
CA PHE A 217 4.02 -4.81 11.08
C PHE A 217 3.43 -4.22 12.35
N VAL A 218 4.26 -3.76 13.29
CA VAL A 218 3.76 -3.37 14.62
C VAL A 218 3.05 -2.02 14.58
N ILE A 219 3.67 -1.00 14.00
CA ILE A 219 3.10 0.36 13.99
C ILE A 219 1.77 0.44 13.24
N PRO A 220 1.59 -0.10 12.02
CA PRO A 220 0.30 -0.05 11.33
C PRO A 220 -0.82 -0.75 12.10
N ASN A 221 -0.52 -1.91 12.70
CA ASN A 221 -1.51 -2.64 13.51
C ASN A 221 -1.90 -1.89 14.79
N LEU A 222 -0.91 -1.30 15.48
CA LEU A 222 -1.18 -0.46 16.65
C LEU A 222 -1.97 0.79 16.29
N ALA A 223 -1.68 1.43 15.15
CA ALA A 223 -2.39 2.62 14.70
C ALA A 223 -3.89 2.34 14.50
N SER A 224 -4.25 1.18 13.95
CA SER A 224 -5.65 0.75 13.81
C SER A 224 -6.34 0.60 15.18
N TYR A 225 -5.67 -0.01 16.14
CA TYR A 225 -6.17 -0.17 17.51
C TYR A 225 -6.41 1.18 18.21
N PHE A 226 -5.47 2.11 18.07
CA PHE A 226 -5.62 3.46 18.63
C PHE A 226 -6.74 4.25 17.94
N ALA A 227 -6.86 4.13 16.61
CA ALA A 227 -7.93 4.80 15.87
C ALA A 227 -9.32 4.34 16.34
N GLU A 228 -9.54 3.05 16.57
CA GLU A 228 -10.80 2.51 17.13
C GLU A 228 -11.07 3.02 18.55
N SER A 229 -10.02 3.19 19.36
CA SER A 229 -10.15 3.67 20.74
C SER A 229 -10.49 5.18 20.82
N PHE A 230 -10.01 5.99 19.88
CA PHE A 230 -10.26 7.44 19.85
C PHE A 230 -11.55 7.82 19.14
N VAL A 231 -11.93 7.09 18.09
CA VAL A 231 -13.21 7.24 17.41
C VAL A 231 -14.16 6.27 18.10
N GLY A 232 -14.75 6.65 19.22
CA GLY A 232 -15.74 5.84 19.94
C GLY A 232 -16.76 5.30 18.92
N VAL A 233 -16.55 4.08 18.45
CA VAL A 233 -17.52 3.37 17.62
C VAL A 233 -18.71 3.12 18.55
N GLN A 234 -19.75 3.93 18.41
CA GLN A 234 -21.02 3.69 19.04
C GLN A 234 -21.46 2.30 18.61
N SER A 235 -21.23 1.30 19.48
CA SER A 235 -21.82 -0.02 19.32
C SER A 235 -23.33 0.20 19.25
N ARG A 236 -23.91 -0.04 18.10
CA ARG A 236 -25.35 -0.12 17.96
C ARG A 236 -25.79 -1.47 18.54
N ASP A 237 -26.29 -1.45 19.77
CA ASP A 237 -27.20 -2.46 20.27
C ASP A 237 -28.54 -2.39 19.52
#